data_cba65b675c3ed05065449217df8f67aa
#
_entry.id   cba65b675c3ed05065449217df8f67aa
#
_cell.length_a   1.000
_cell.length_b   1.000
_cell.length_c   1.000
_cell.angle_alpha   90.00
_cell.angle_beta   90.00
_cell.angle_gamma   90.00
#
_symmetry.space_group_name_H-M   'P 1'
#
loop_
_entity.id
_entity.type
_entity.pdbx_description
1 polymer ?
#
loop_
_entity_poly.entity_id
_entity_poly.type
_entity_poly.pdbx_seq_one_letter_code
_entity_poly.pdbx_strand_id
1 'polypeptide(L)'
;MEMENETTALKWVFYREVDVPRDIEEMLVTGEVADRAFKTGRDVAVFTNKRLIVKDVQGLTGTKVEMYSLPYSTVNMWSTENAGILDYTAEVELWTRAGHIKIELKRGIDIREFERLLAENIL
;
A
#
# COMPACT_ATOMS: atom_id res chain seq x y z
N MET A 1 10.77 16.00 -16.16
CA MET A 1 10.05 14.77 -16.51
C MET A 1 8.56 15.02 -16.41
N GLU A 2 7.85 14.58 -17.39
CA GLU A 2 6.42 14.78 -17.44
C GLU A 2 5.69 13.55 -16.91
N MET A 3 4.90 13.74 -15.85
CA MET A 3 4.19 12.64 -15.19
C MET A 3 2.69 12.73 -15.38
N GLU A 4 2.20 13.84 -15.85
CA GLU A 4 0.76 14.11 -15.90
C GLU A 4 -0.01 13.23 -16.88
N ASN A 5 0.68 12.63 -17.84
CA ASN A 5 0.05 11.74 -18.81
C ASN A 5 0.02 10.29 -18.37
N GLU A 6 0.62 9.98 -17.22
CA GLU A 6 0.59 8.62 -16.71
C GLU A 6 -0.78 8.31 -16.13
N THR A 7 -1.34 7.20 -16.58
CA THR A 7 -2.60 6.72 -16.06
C THR A 7 -2.36 6.02 -14.73
N THR A 8 -3.14 6.37 -13.71
CA THR A 8 -3.09 5.67 -12.44
C THR A 8 -3.60 4.24 -12.65
N ALA A 9 -2.71 3.26 -12.47
CA ALA A 9 -3.05 1.85 -12.65
C ALA A 9 -3.94 1.35 -11.52
N LEU A 10 -3.61 1.75 -10.29
CA LEU A 10 -4.33 1.32 -9.09
C LEU A 10 -4.45 2.48 -8.13
N LYS A 11 -5.54 2.47 -7.36
CA LYS A 11 -5.75 3.43 -6.29
C LYS A 11 -6.28 2.68 -5.08
N TRP A 12 -5.59 2.83 -3.94
CA TRP A 12 -6.02 2.23 -2.69
C TRP A 12 -6.24 3.31 -1.64
N VAL A 13 -7.11 2.99 -0.67
CA VAL A 13 -7.35 3.84 0.48
C VAL A 13 -7.03 3.02 1.72
N PHE A 14 -6.14 3.52 2.57
CA PHE A 14 -5.81 2.88 3.84
C PHE A 14 -6.50 3.66 4.95
N TYR A 15 -7.36 2.97 5.69
CA TYR A 15 -8.21 3.61 6.70
C TYR A 15 -7.58 3.66 8.08
N ARG A 16 -6.92 2.60 8.48
CA ARG A 16 -6.26 2.50 9.78
C ARG A 16 -5.30 1.33 9.80
N GLU A 17 -4.39 1.36 10.74
CA GLU A 17 -3.50 0.23 10.95
C GLU A 17 -4.24 -0.90 11.65
N VAL A 18 -3.96 -2.14 11.28
CA VAL A 18 -4.55 -3.35 11.85
C VAL A 18 -3.46 -4.39 12.05
N ASP A 19 -3.80 -5.46 12.77
CA ASP A 19 -2.91 -6.59 12.90
C ASP A 19 -2.78 -7.33 11.57
N VAL A 20 -1.65 -7.96 11.37
CA VAL A 20 -1.42 -8.75 10.15
C VAL A 20 -2.33 -9.98 10.18
N PRO A 21 -3.18 -10.17 9.14
CA PRO A 21 -4.05 -11.33 9.10
C PRO A 21 -3.27 -12.63 8.98
N ARG A 22 -3.81 -13.67 9.58
CA ARG A 22 -3.15 -14.97 9.62
C ARG A 22 -3.00 -15.58 8.23
N ASP A 23 -3.99 -15.44 7.38
CA ASP A 23 -3.93 -15.96 6.01
C ASP A 23 -2.82 -15.31 5.19
N ILE A 24 -2.52 -14.04 5.45
CA ILE A 24 -1.40 -13.36 4.79
C ILE A 24 -0.08 -13.90 5.35
N GLU A 25 0.02 -14.05 6.66
CA GLU A 25 1.25 -14.59 7.25
C GLU A 25 1.58 -16.00 6.73
N GLU A 26 0.57 -16.81 6.51
CA GLU A 26 0.73 -18.17 6.02
C GLU A 26 1.23 -18.25 4.58
N MET A 27 1.11 -17.17 3.81
CA MET A 27 1.57 -17.17 2.41
C MET A 27 2.97 -16.59 2.23
N LEU A 28 3.59 -16.10 3.29
CA LEU A 28 4.92 -15.49 3.19
C LEU A 28 5.98 -16.53 2.85
N VAL A 29 6.98 -16.12 2.10
CA VAL A 29 8.07 -17.01 1.70
C VAL A 29 9.17 -17.03 2.76
N THR A 30 10.13 -17.93 2.59
CA THR A 30 11.27 -18.04 3.49
C THR A 30 12.02 -16.71 3.60
N GLY A 31 12.23 -16.24 4.83
CA GLY A 31 12.90 -14.98 5.09
C GLY A 31 12.02 -13.75 4.93
N GLU A 32 10.76 -13.93 4.55
CA GLU A 32 9.82 -12.83 4.47
C GLU A 32 9.11 -12.64 5.81
N VAL A 33 9.08 -11.40 6.28
CA VAL A 33 8.47 -11.05 7.56
C VAL A 33 7.50 -9.91 7.33
N ALA A 34 6.27 -10.08 7.79
CA ALA A 34 5.28 -9.00 7.76
C ALA A 34 5.66 -7.93 8.78
N ASP A 35 5.60 -6.68 8.37
CA ASP A 35 5.97 -5.54 9.19
C ASP A 35 4.73 -4.84 9.72
N ARG A 36 3.90 -4.30 8.81
CA ARG A 36 2.72 -3.53 9.19
C ARG A 36 1.59 -3.83 8.22
N ALA A 37 0.36 -3.71 8.72
CA ALA A 37 -0.83 -3.95 7.93
C ALA A 37 -1.83 -2.81 8.10
N PHE A 38 -2.58 -2.54 7.04
CA PHE A 38 -3.55 -1.45 7.01
C PHE A 38 -4.87 -1.94 6.43
N LYS A 39 -5.97 -1.52 7.05
CA LYS A 39 -7.31 -1.80 6.54
C LYS A 39 -7.53 -1.01 5.24
N THR A 40 -7.94 -1.70 4.20
CA THR A 40 -8.39 -1.08 2.95
C THR A 40 -9.91 -1.04 2.90
N GLY A 41 -10.48 -0.57 1.80
CA GLY A 41 -11.92 -0.49 1.67
C GLY A 41 -12.62 -1.83 1.82
N ARG A 42 -12.03 -2.92 1.29
CA ARG A 42 -12.66 -4.22 1.31
C ARG A 42 -11.86 -5.30 2.02
N ASP A 43 -10.57 -5.07 2.26
CA ASP A 43 -9.79 -6.06 3.00
C ASP A 43 -8.55 -5.42 3.63
N VAL A 44 -7.35 -5.81 3.23
CA VAL A 44 -6.13 -5.45 3.94
C VAL A 44 -4.94 -5.29 2.99
N ALA A 45 -4.03 -4.41 3.35
CA ALA A 45 -2.73 -4.27 2.71
C ALA A 45 -1.65 -4.56 3.75
N VAL A 46 -0.66 -5.36 3.39
CA VAL A 46 0.42 -5.76 4.30
C VAL A 46 1.76 -5.42 3.68
N PHE A 47 2.58 -4.69 4.43
CA PHE A 47 3.96 -4.44 4.07
C PHE A 47 4.86 -5.48 4.71
N THR A 48 5.59 -6.22 3.87
CA THR A 48 6.61 -7.13 4.35
C THR A 48 7.98 -6.53 4.08
N ASN A 49 9.02 -7.26 4.43
CA ASN A 49 10.38 -6.82 4.08
C ASN A 49 10.72 -7.05 2.60
N LYS A 50 9.83 -7.64 1.82
CA LYS A 50 10.08 -7.96 0.41
C LYS A 50 9.09 -7.31 -0.55
N ARG A 51 7.83 -7.12 -0.14
CA ARG A 51 6.76 -6.66 -1.03
C ARG A 51 5.63 -6.01 -0.26
N LEU A 52 4.82 -5.27 -0.99
CA LEU A 52 3.51 -4.85 -0.54
C LEU A 52 2.50 -5.87 -1.07
N ILE A 53 1.71 -6.44 -0.18
CA ILE A 53 0.63 -7.37 -0.55
C ILE A 53 -0.69 -6.65 -0.30
N VAL A 54 -1.56 -6.61 -1.31
CA VAL A 54 -2.89 -6.05 -1.15
C VAL A 54 -3.92 -7.12 -1.46
N LYS A 55 -4.72 -7.45 -0.47
CA LYS A 55 -5.82 -8.38 -0.61
C LYS A 55 -7.07 -7.56 -0.93
N ASP A 56 -7.71 -7.87 -2.03
CA ASP A 56 -8.88 -7.15 -2.50
C ASP A 56 -10.03 -8.13 -2.72
N VAL A 57 -11.04 -8.03 -1.87
CA VAL A 57 -12.26 -8.83 -1.98
C VAL A 57 -13.15 -8.17 -3.02
N GLN A 58 -13.58 -8.94 -4.00
CA GLN A 58 -14.33 -8.43 -5.14
C GLN A 58 -15.71 -9.07 -5.26
N GLY A 59 -16.57 -8.40 -5.99
CA GLY A 59 -17.90 -8.88 -6.28
C GLY A 59 -18.89 -8.63 -5.15
N LEU A 60 -20.17 -8.84 -5.44
CA LEU A 60 -21.26 -8.60 -4.49
C LEU A 60 -21.27 -9.59 -3.33
N THR A 61 -20.85 -10.80 -3.58
CA THR A 61 -20.84 -11.88 -2.57
C THR A 61 -19.54 -11.95 -1.78
N GLY A 62 -18.49 -11.23 -2.25
CA GLY A 62 -17.19 -11.31 -1.61
C GLY A 62 -16.48 -12.63 -1.79
N THR A 63 -16.90 -13.45 -2.76
CA THR A 63 -16.28 -14.76 -3.00
C THR A 63 -15.05 -14.71 -3.89
N LYS A 64 -14.88 -13.61 -4.64
CA LYS A 64 -13.68 -13.43 -5.46
C LYS A 64 -12.68 -12.60 -4.68
N VAL A 65 -11.47 -13.12 -4.60
CA VAL A 65 -10.38 -12.43 -3.90
C VAL A 65 -9.20 -12.32 -4.86
N GLU A 66 -8.73 -11.08 -5.04
CA GLU A 66 -7.54 -10.82 -5.82
C GLU A 66 -6.41 -10.39 -4.89
N MET A 67 -5.25 -10.98 -5.07
CA MET A 67 -4.06 -10.66 -4.28
C MET A 67 -3.05 -9.98 -5.18
N TYR A 68 -2.73 -8.73 -4.87
CA TYR A 68 -1.66 -8.02 -5.55
C TYR A 68 -0.37 -8.17 -4.76
N SER A 69 0.71 -8.44 -5.44
CA SER A 69 2.04 -8.40 -4.82
C SER A 69 2.89 -7.42 -5.61
N LEU A 70 3.37 -6.39 -4.92
CA LEU A 70 4.23 -5.38 -5.49
C LEU A 70 5.61 -5.50 -4.87
N PRO A 71 6.56 -6.18 -5.56
CA PRO A 71 7.94 -6.25 -5.05
C PRO A 71 8.55 -4.86 -5.00
N TYR A 72 9.27 -4.55 -3.94
CA TYR A 72 9.85 -3.21 -3.79
C TYR A 72 10.85 -2.88 -4.89
N SER A 73 11.49 -3.88 -5.48
CA SER A 73 12.42 -3.67 -6.58
C SER A 73 11.77 -3.07 -7.83
N THR A 74 10.44 -3.11 -7.92
CA THR A 74 9.72 -2.51 -9.07
C THR A 74 9.45 -1.03 -8.88
N VAL A 75 9.66 -0.49 -7.68
CA VAL A 75 9.38 0.91 -7.38
C VAL A 75 10.56 1.77 -7.83
N ASN A 76 10.31 2.68 -8.75
CA ASN A 76 11.33 3.58 -9.27
C ASN A 76 11.44 4.86 -8.44
N MET A 77 10.29 5.34 -7.98
CA MET A 77 10.21 6.58 -7.22
C MET A 77 8.93 6.54 -6.40
N TRP A 78 8.92 7.22 -5.28
CA TRP A 78 7.67 7.44 -4.53
C TRP A 78 7.66 8.84 -3.97
N SER A 79 6.45 9.33 -3.68
CA SER A 79 6.26 10.60 -3.00
C SER A 79 5.27 10.44 -1.86
N THR A 80 5.45 11.26 -0.85
CA THR A 80 4.51 11.35 0.27
C THR A 80 4.12 12.80 0.43
N GLU A 81 2.82 13.04 0.54
CA GLU A 81 2.28 14.38 0.73
C GLU A 81 1.46 14.39 2.02
N ASN A 82 1.84 15.24 2.94
CA ASN A 82 1.13 15.34 4.21
C ASN A 82 -0.24 15.98 4.02
N ALA A 83 -1.14 15.71 4.99
CA ALA A 83 -2.44 16.37 5.03
C ALA A 83 -2.24 17.87 5.25
N GLY A 84 -3.01 18.67 4.52
CA GLY A 84 -3.04 20.10 4.76
C GLY A 84 -3.78 20.45 6.05
N ILE A 85 -3.83 21.72 6.37
CA ILE A 85 -4.45 22.18 7.61
C ILE A 85 -5.93 21.76 7.70
N LEU A 86 -6.62 21.79 6.57
CA LEU A 86 -8.04 21.46 6.51
C LEU A 86 -8.31 20.02 6.06
N ASP A 87 -7.29 19.31 5.61
CA ASP A 87 -7.42 17.95 5.15
C ASP A 87 -7.06 16.97 6.25
N TYR A 88 -7.72 15.83 6.25
CA TYR A 88 -7.44 14.75 7.19
C TYR A 88 -6.85 13.54 6.49
N THR A 89 -6.46 13.71 5.22
CA THR A 89 -5.88 12.63 4.43
C THR A 89 -4.52 13.03 3.91
N ALA A 90 -3.60 12.09 3.94
CA ALA A 90 -2.31 12.23 3.29
C ALA A 90 -2.31 11.37 2.02
N GLU A 91 -1.38 11.61 1.15
CA GLU A 91 -1.33 10.92 -0.13
C GLU A 91 0.06 10.37 -0.39
N VAL A 92 0.10 9.15 -0.89
CA VAL A 92 1.33 8.47 -1.28
C VAL A 92 1.21 8.08 -2.75
N GLU A 93 2.24 8.32 -3.52
CA GLU A 93 2.28 7.89 -4.90
C GLU A 93 3.51 7.03 -5.12
N LEU A 94 3.32 5.93 -5.83
CA LEU A 94 4.38 5.02 -6.21
C LEU A 94 4.44 4.96 -7.74
N TRP A 95 5.61 5.24 -8.30
CA TRP A 95 5.86 5.03 -9.73
C TRP A 95 6.64 3.74 -9.87
N THR A 96 5.98 2.75 -10.45
CA THR A 96 6.53 1.40 -10.56
C THR A 96 6.61 0.95 -12.00
N ARG A 97 7.32 -0.14 -12.25
CA ARG A 97 7.35 -0.73 -13.59
C ARG A 97 5.99 -1.30 -14.00
N ALA A 98 5.12 -1.56 -13.03
CA ALA A 98 3.77 -2.05 -13.31
C ALA A 98 2.77 -0.92 -13.54
N GLY A 99 3.17 0.33 -13.27
CA GLY A 99 2.32 1.50 -13.44
C GLY A 99 2.36 2.42 -12.24
N HIS A 100 1.52 3.42 -12.28
CA HIS A 100 1.41 4.46 -11.25
C HIS A 100 0.33 4.07 -10.24
N ILE A 101 0.69 4.08 -8.97
CA ILE A 101 -0.20 3.66 -7.89
C ILE A 101 -0.37 4.83 -6.92
N LYS A 102 -1.61 5.12 -6.56
CA LYS A 102 -1.93 6.12 -5.53
C LYS A 102 -2.47 5.44 -4.29
N ILE A 103 -2.04 5.91 -3.14
CA ILE A 103 -2.53 5.44 -1.85
C ILE A 103 -2.96 6.66 -1.04
N GLU A 104 -4.23 6.70 -0.67
CA GLU A 104 -4.75 7.72 0.22
C GLU A 104 -4.70 7.19 1.65
N LEU A 105 -4.10 7.94 2.56
CA LEU A 105 -4.01 7.57 3.97
C LEU A 105 -5.04 8.38 4.75
N LYS A 106 -5.98 7.70 5.36
CA LYS A 106 -6.99 8.37 6.17
C LYS A 106 -6.42 8.86 7.50
N ARG A 107 -7.18 9.73 8.15
CA ARG A 107 -6.82 10.31 9.43
C ARG A 107 -6.43 9.23 10.44
N GLY A 108 -5.34 9.45 11.15
CA GLY A 108 -4.84 8.52 12.15
C GLY A 108 -3.64 7.72 11.71
N ILE A 109 -3.34 7.70 10.41
CA ILE A 109 -2.11 7.08 9.92
C ILE A 109 -1.06 8.18 9.83
N ASP A 110 0.05 7.99 10.54
CA ASP A 110 1.13 8.97 10.57
C ASP A 110 1.95 8.89 9.28
N ILE A 111 1.94 9.98 8.50
CA ILE A 111 2.62 10.01 7.21
C ILE A 111 4.15 9.91 7.38
N ARG A 112 4.71 10.39 8.46
CA ARG A 112 6.16 10.32 8.69
C ARG A 112 6.59 8.88 8.96
N GLU A 113 5.81 8.16 9.75
CA GLU A 113 6.06 6.74 9.99
C GLU A 113 5.88 5.94 8.71
N PHE A 114 4.89 6.30 7.92
CA PHE A 114 4.62 5.63 6.64
C PHE A 114 5.76 5.88 5.64
N GLU A 115 6.27 7.11 5.57
CA GLU A 115 7.42 7.43 4.73
C GLU A 115 8.64 6.60 5.15
N ARG A 116 8.87 6.46 6.45
CA ARG A 116 9.98 5.66 6.96
C ARG A 116 9.79 4.18 6.62
N LEU A 117 8.56 3.69 6.73
CA LEU A 117 8.23 2.31 6.35
C LEU A 117 8.61 2.03 4.90
N LEU A 118 8.24 2.94 4.00
CA LEU A 118 8.59 2.81 2.59
C LEU A 118 10.10 2.85 2.36
N ALA A 119 10.76 3.83 2.95
CA ALA A 119 12.20 4.00 2.75
C ALA A 119 13.00 2.81 3.29
N GLU A 120 12.65 2.31 4.46
CA GLU A 120 13.33 1.15 5.04
C GLU A 120 13.18 -0.11 4.20
N ASN A 121 12.06 -0.26 3.54
CA ASN A 121 11.79 -1.47 2.74
C ASN A 121 12.23 -1.34 1.28
N ILE A 122 12.15 -0.14 0.70
CA ILE A 122 12.47 0.05 -0.71
C ILE A 122 13.97 0.30 -0.95
N LEU A 123 14.61 1.05 -0.06
CA LEU A 123 16.03 1.41 -0.22
C LEU A 123 16.98 0.28 0.15
#